data_562e4ab982dc2f17c7da33d6f565d7f3
#
_entry.id   562e4ab982dc2f17c7da33d6f565d7f3
#
_cell.length_a   1.000
_cell.length_b   1.000
_cell.length_c   1.000
_cell.angle_alpha   90.00
_cell.angle_beta   90.00
_cell.angle_gamma   90.00
#
_symmetry.space_group_name_H-M   'P 1'
#
loop_
_entity.id
_entity.type
_entity.pdbx_description
1 polymer ?
#
loop_
_entity_poly.entity_id
_entity_poly.type
_entity_poly.pdbx_seq_one_letter_code
_entity_poly.pdbx_strand_id
1 'polypeptide(L)'
;MFQIKNVTLTHKKDLRTILEDFSLVLNDGDRAVMIGEEGNGKSTLMKWIYDPELVEDYIEYSGEKVINGERLGYLPQELPEQEKSKTVCEYFMEASGFLDKTPKELSKLANDFHVESEFYYREQTMQTLSGGERVKAQMMRILIEEPTILLLDEPSNDIDIETLEWMESFINKWKHAVLFISHDETLIEHTANRVIHFEQIRRKTKCRHTVANVPYRTYVEERLNAFEKQEQIALGERREKKIRDEKLRRMEQSVGASLDNISHAERDAIGRLLKKKMKNVKAMEKRFEREDEDMTEMPEQEEAIFFKLGDENSRIPSGKWVLQYEAEDLTTLDGSKILAKGIELKIRGSEKIGIIGTNGCGKSTFITRIAEELLSRNDIRAEYMPQNYEVLLDLDMTPVDYLDTSGEKEERTRIRTYLGALKYTADEMEHPIRELSGGQKAKVLLLKLSMSGANVLILDEPTRNFSPLSGPVIRKMLKEFPGAVISVSHDRKYLSEVCDKIYRLTPEGLKCVNGEG
;
A
#
# COMPACT_ATOMS: atom_id res chain seq x y z
N MET A 1 1.90 -22.56 -21.69
CA MET A 1 1.39 -22.75 -20.32
C MET A 1 2.54 -22.63 -19.35
N PHE A 2 2.48 -21.67 -18.47
CA PHE A 2 3.47 -21.41 -17.39
C PHE A 2 2.93 -21.92 -16.06
N GLN A 3 3.74 -22.59 -15.28
CA GLN A 3 3.34 -23.16 -13.99
C GLN A 3 4.43 -22.99 -12.94
N ILE A 4 4.00 -22.61 -11.73
CA ILE A 4 4.78 -22.60 -10.49
C ILE A 4 4.23 -23.70 -9.59
N LYS A 5 5.10 -24.49 -8.95
CA LYS A 5 4.70 -25.58 -8.06
C LYS A 5 5.44 -25.49 -6.73
N ASN A 6 4.65 -25.43 -5.65
CA ASN A 6 5.09 -25.57 -4.27
C ASN A 6 6.30 -24.69 -3.93
N VAL A 7 6.23 -23.42 -4.35
CA VAL A 7 7.34 -22.49 -4.12
C VAL A 7 7.28 -21.95 -2.70
N THR A 8 8.40 -22.09 -2.00
CA THR A 8 8.64 -21.49 -0.69
C THR A 8 9.82 -20.54 -0.79
N LEU A 9 9.65 -19.31 -0.31
CA LEU A 9 10.68 -18.28 -0.28
C LEU A 9 10.96 -17.89 1.16
N THR A 10 12.22 -17.99 1.59
CA THR A 10 12.65 -17.63 2.95
C THR A 10 13.80 -16.64 2.88
N HIS A 11 13.72 -15.56 3.64
CA HIS A 11 14.75 -14.55 3.70
C HIS A 11 15.96 -15.06 4.50
N LYS A 12 17.18 -15.01 3.92
CA LYS A 12 18.39 -15.55 4.53
C LYS A 12 18.84 -14.82 5.80
N LYS A 13 18.56 -13.51 5.90
CA LYS A 13 19.04 -12.67 7.01
C LYS A 13 18.32 -12.98 8.34
N ASP A 14 17.01 -13.11 8.30
CA ASP A 14 16.15 -13.27 9.48
C ASP A 14 15.37 -14.59 9.51
N LEU A 15 15.61 -15.47 8.53
CA LEU A 15 14.96 -16.77 8.35
C LEU A 15 13.42 -16.67 8.28
N ARG A 16 12.90 -15.50 7.93
CA ARG A 16 11.48 -15.26 7.79
C ARG A 16 10.98 -15.89 6.49
N THR A 17 9.99 -16.75 6.58
CA THR A 17 9.27 -17.27 5.43
C THR A 17 8.34 -16.21 4.88
N ILE A 18 8.62 -15.78 3.64
CA ILE A 18 7.86 -14.76 2.92
C ILE A 18 6.67 -15.39 2.21
N LEU A 19 6.89 -16.57 1.63
CA LEU A 19 5.91 -17.33 0.88
C LEU A 19 6.10 -18.81 1.17
N GLU A 20 5.02 -19.55 1.39
CA GLU A 20 5.05 -20.98 1.72
C GLU A 20 4.12 -21.74 0.79
N ASP A 21 4.64 -22.79 0.17
CA ASP A 21 3.88 -23.78 -0.64
C ASP A 21 2.99 -23.15 -1.74
N PHE A 22 3.48 -22.11 -2.40
CA PHE A 22 2.73 -21.37 -3.41
C PHE A 22 2.74 -22.10 -4.75
N SER A 23 1.55 -22.22 -5.35
CA SER A 23 1.39 -22.80 -6.67
C SER A 23 0.50 -21.93 -7.55
N LEU A 24 0.89 -21.73 -8.81
CA LEU A 24 0.18 -20.89 -9.77
C LEU A 24 0.29 -21.48 -11.18
N VAL A 25 -0.79 -21.40 -11.93
CA VAL A 25 -0.82 -21.68 -13.36
C VAL A 25 -1.32 -20.43 -14.08
N LEU A 26 -0.58 -19.97 -15.10
CA LEU A 26 -0.99 -18.87 -15.96
C LEU A 26 -1.30 -19.40 -17.36
N ASN A 27 -2.44 -19.01 -17.88
CA ASN A 27 -2.91 -19.33 -19.23
C ASN A 27 -3.00 -18.06 -20.07
N ASP A 28 -3.10 -18.22 -21.39
CA ASP A 28 -3.35 -17.09 -22.29
C ASP A 28 -4.63 -16.34 -21.87
N GLY A 29 -4.52 -15.01 -21.87
CA GLY A 29 -5.61 -14.13 -21.44
C GLY A 29 -5.74 -13.94 -19.93
N ASP A 30 -4.95 -14.63 -19.08
CA ASP A 30 -4.87 -14.34 -17.67
C ASP A 30 -4.19 -12.99 -17.45
N ARG A 31 -4.86 -12.10 -16.74
CA ARG A 31 -4.34 -10.82 -16.24
C ARG A 31 -4.37 -10.89 -14.72
N ALA A 32 -3.30 -11.50 -14.19
CA ALA A 32 -3.18 -11.77 -12.75
C ALA A 32 -2.46 -10.62 -12.05
N VAL A 33 -3.10 -10.02 -11.06
CA VAL A 33 -2.48 -9.00 -10.20
C VAL A 33 -2.01 -9.62 -8.89
N MET A 34 -0.80 -9.29 -8.46
CA MET A 34 -0.30 -9.59 -7.12
C MET A 34 -0.47 -8.37 -6.22
N ILE A 35 -1.24 -8.53 -5.14
CA ILE A 35 -1.51 -7.49 -4.15
C ILE A 35 -1.04 -7.90 -2.75
N GLY A 36 -0.92 -6.96 -1.84
CA GLY A 36 -0.50 -7.12 -0.45
C GLY A 36 0.38 -5.96 0.00
N GLU A 37 0.65 -5.86 1.29
CA GLU A 37 1.52 -4.84 1.86
C GLU A 37 2.95 -4.92 1.29
N GLU A 38 3.66 -3.80 1.36
CA GLU A 38 5.07 -3.76 0.98
C GLU A 38 5.91 -4.69 1.86
N GLY A 39 6.89 -5.36 1.28
CA GLY A 39 7.70 -6.37 1.99
C GLY A 39 7.09 -7.77 2.09
N ASN A 40 5.90 -8.02 1.50
CA ASN A 40 5.27 -9.34 1.44
C ASN A 40 5.83 -10.24 0.34
N GLY A 41 6.94 -9.85 -0.31
CA GLY A 41 7.68 -10.69 -1.24
C GLY A 41 7.14 -10.73 -2.68
N LYS A 42 6.23 -9.81 -3.07
CA LYS A 42 5.66 -9.74 -4.43
C LYS A 42 6.75 -9.61 -5.51
N SER A 43 7.57 -8.57 -5.41
CA SER A 43 8.68 -8.32 -6.35
C SER A 43 9.76 -9.41 -6.27
N THR A 44 9.98 -9.99 -5.08
CA THR A 44 10.91 -11.12 -4.88
C THR A 44 10.43 -12.34 -5.66
N LEU A 45 9.13 -12.69 -5.56
CA LEU A 45 8.58 -13.78 -6.36
C LEU A 45 8.66 -13.49 -7.85
N MET A 46 8.38 -12.26 -8.29
CA MET A 46 8.44 -11.88 -9.70
C MET A 46 9.87 -12.00 -10.25
N LYS A 47 10.88 -11.53 -9.50
CA LYS A 47 12.30 -11.70 -9.84
C LYS A 47 12.68 -13.18 -9.92
N TRP A 48 12.27 -13.99 -8.95
CA TRP A 48 12.51 -15.43 -8.95
C TRP A 48 11.85 -16.12 -10.15
N ILE A 49 10.63 -15.69 -10.53
CA ILE A 49 9.96 -16.21 -11.74
C ILE A 49 10.79 -15.89 -12.99
N TYR A 50 11.26 -14.65 -13.11
CA TYR A 50 12.04 -14.21 -14.27
C TYR A 50 13.40 -14.92 -14.29
N ASP A 51 14.21 -14.70 -13.26
CA ASP A 51 15.51 -15.30 -13.10
C ASP A 51 15.83 -15.53 -11.60
N PRO A 52 15.97 -16.79 -11.14
CA PRO A 52 16.30 -17.11 -9.76
C PRO A 52 17.62 -16.49 -9.27
N GLU A 53 18.61 -16.28 -10.14
CA GLU A 53 19.90 -15.68 -9.78
C GLU A 53 19.73 -14.27 -9.21
N LEU A 54 18.68 -13.55 -9.60
CA LEU A 54 18.37 -12.21 -9.08
C LEU A 54 18.00 -12.16 -7.59
N VAL A 55 17.70 -13.30 -6.99
CA VAL A 55 17.28 -13.39 -5.58
C VAL A 55 18.17 -14.30 -4.73
N GLU A 56 19.09 -15.06 -5.33
CA GLU A 56 19.93 -16.04 -4.64
C GLU A 56 20.77 -15.45 -3.52
N ASP A 57 21.20 -14.21 -3.61
CA ASP A 57 22.03 -13.58 -2.57
C ASP A 57 21.31 -13.43 -1.23
N TYR A 58 19.99 -13.19 -1.25
CA TYR A 58 19.23 -12.83 -0.05
C TYR A 58 18.03 -13.75 0.23
N ILE A 59 17.65 -14.65 -0.70
CA ILE A 59 16.53 -15.59 -0.55
C ILE A 59 17.02 -17.04 -0.67
N GLU A 60 16.56 -17.88 0.25
CA GLU A 60 16.56 -19.33 0.11
C GLU A 60 15.20 -19.74 -0.46
N TYR A 61 15.22 -20.58 -1.50
CA TYR A 61 13.98 -20.99 -2.15
C TYR A 61 13.91 -22.50 -2.39
N SER A 62 12.70 -23.02 -2.48
CA SER A 62 12.39 -24.38 -2.92
C SER A 62 11.18 -24.35 -3.85
N GLY A 63 10.92 -25.44 -4.54
CA GLY A 63 9.85 -25.56 -5.52
C GLY A 63 10.34 -25.49 -6.96
N GLU A 64 9.42 -25.52 -7.90
CA GLU A 64 9.73 -25.64 -9.33
C GLU A 64 8.97 -24.60 -10.15
N LYS A 65 9.62 -24.07 -11.20
CA LYS A 65 8.96 -23.37 -12.30
C LYS A 65 9.04 -24.19 -13.60
N VAL A 66 7.90 -24.34 -14.25
CA VAL A 66 7.81 -25.07 -15.53
C VAL A 66 7.48 -24.06 -16.63
N ILE A 67 8.47 -23.83 -17.52
CA ILE A 67 8.38 -22.92 -18.65
C ILE A 67 8.37 -23.76 -19.92
N ASN A 68 7.18 -24.07 -20.43
CA ASN A 68 7.02 -24.92 -21.62
C ASN A 68 7.13 -24.08 -22.90
N GLY A 69 8.36 -23.64 -23.25
CA GLY A 69 8.60 -22.85 -24.45
C GLY A 69 8.10 -21.40 -24.39
N GLU A 70 7.66 -20.94 -23.23
CA GLU A 70 7.26 -19.54 -23.00
C GLU A 70 8.49 -18.64 -22.90
N ARG A 71 8.36 -17.42 -23.42
CA ARG A 71 9.37 -16.36 -23.29
C ARG A 71 8.85 -15.33 -22.29
N LEU A 72 9.63 -15.07 -21.26
CA LEU A 72 9.27 -14.13 -20.21
C LEU A 72 9.80 -12.73 -20.56
N GLY A 73 8.95 -11.73 -20.55
CA GLY A 73 9.33 -10.32 -20.58
C GLY A 73 9.16 -9.72 -19.18
N TYR A 74 10.20 -9.10 -18.65
CA TYR A 74 10.17 -8.53 -17.30
C TYR A 74 10.41 -7.03 -17.30
N LEU A 75 9.44 -6.28 -16.77
CA LEU A 75 9.56 -4.86 -16.47
C LEU A 75 9.87 -4.73 -14.97
N PRO A 76 11.10 -4.34 -14.58
CA PRO A 76 11.46 -4.14 -13.18
C PRO A 76 10.85 -2.83 -12.63
N GLN A 77 10.64 -2.79 -11.32
CA GLN A 77 10.15 -1.61 -10.59
C GLN A 77 11.04 -0.38 -10.81
N GLU A 78 12.37 -0.59 -10.82
CA GLU A 78 13.34 0.44 -11.13
C GLU A 78 14.27 -0.02 -12.25
N LEU A 79 14.67 0.92 -13.11
CA LEU A 79 15.68 0.66 -14.12
C LEU A 79 17.01 0.31 -13.43
N PRO A 80 17.67 -0.80 -13.79
CA PRO A 80 18.98 -1.15 -13.24
C PRO A 80 20.02 -0.03 -13.38
N GLU A 81 20.85 0.19 -12.36
CA GLU A 81 21.84 1.28 -12.35
C GLU A 81 22.73 1.30 -13.58
N GLN A 82 23.12 0.11 -14.07
CA GLN A 82 23.96 -0.06 -15.26
C GLN A 82 23.27 0.46 -16.54
N GLU A 83 21.95 0.49 -16.56
CA GLU A 83 21.16 0.93 -17.72
C GLU A 83 20.79 2.41 -17.65
N LYS A 84 20.82 3.03 -16.47
CA LYS A 84 20.48 4.44 -16.27
C LYS A 84 21.37 5.40 -17.06
N SER A 85 22.66 5.10 -17.19
CA SER A 85 23.65 5.92 -17.89
C SER A 85 23.67 5.73 -19.40
N LYS A 86 23.06 4.66 -19.93
CA LYS A 86 23.00 4.38 -21.36
C LYS A 86 22.12 5.40 -22.07
N THR A 87 22.46 5.73 -23.30
CA THR A 87 21.54 6.46 -24.18
C THR A 87 20.38 5.56 -24.59
N VAL A 88 19.27 6.15 -25.01
CA VAL A 88 18.11 5.41 -25.53
C VAL A 88 18.54 4.54 -26.72
N CYS A 89 19.41 5.05 -27.59
CA CYS A 89 19.95 4.30 -28.72
C CYS A 89 20.74 3.06 -28.26
N GLU A 90 21.69 3.22 -27.35
CA GLU A 90 22.46 2.10 -26.80
C GLU A 90 21.55 1.06 -26.14
N TYR A 91 20.56 1.54 -25.37
CA TYR A 91 19.61 0.69 -24.66
C TYR A 91 18.82 -0.23 -25.62
N PHE A 92 18.40 0.27 -26.77
CA PHE A 92 17.71 -0.53 -27.79
C PHE A 92 18.68 -1.39 -28.62
N MET A 93 19.87 -0.89 -28.94
CA MET A 93 20.87 -1.66 -29.69
C MET A 93 21.30 -2.95 -29.00
N GLU A 94 21.29 -2.97 -27.68
CA GLU A 94 21.58 -4.17 -26.88
C GLU A 94 20.41 -5.17 -26.80
N ALA A 95 19.21 -4.77 -27.22
CA ALA A 95 18.08 -5.68 -27.20
C ALA A 95 18.25 -6.81 -28.22
N SER A 96 18.10 -8.04 -27.75
CA SER A 96 18.10 -9.22 -28.62
C SER A 96 16.99 -9.09 -29.67
N GLY A 97 17.34 -9.14 -30.94
CA GLY A 97 16.39 -9.01 -32.06
C GLY A 97 16.09 -7.58 -32.52
N PHE A 98 16.63 -6.52 -31.91
CA PHE A 98 16.39 -5.14 -32.39
C PHE A 98 16.87 -4.92 -33.83
N LEU A 99 18.09 -5.40 -34.15
CA LEU A 99 18.66 -5.29 -35.47
C LEU A 99 17.99 -6.20 -36.52
N ASP A 100 17.26 -7.19 -36.08
CA ASP A 100 16.50 -8.09 -36.96
C ASP A 100 15.11 -7.51 -37.33
N LYS A 101 14.63 -6.48 -36.63
CA LYS A 101 13.35 -5.82 -36.93
C LYS A 101 13.48 -4.88 -38.10
N THR A 102 12.50 -4.94 -38.99
CA THR A 102 12.42 -3.98 -40.09
C THR A 102 12.02 -2.58 -39.60
N PRO A 103 12.41 -1.50 -40.32
CA PRO A 103 11.97 -0.14 -39.96
C PRO A 103 10.45 0.01 -39.86
N LYS A 104 9.70 -0.77 -40.65
CA LYS A 104 8.22 -0.78 -40.60
C LYS A 104 7.70 -1.37 -39.29
N GLU A 105 8.29 -2.44 -38.78
CA GLU A 105 7.90 -3.07 -37.51
C GLU A 105 8.25 -2.15 -36.33
N LEU A 106 9.43 -1.54 -36.33
CA LEU A 106 9.82 -0.57 -35.31
C LEU A 106 8.91 0.67 -35.32
N SER A 107 8.59 1.20 -36.52
CA SER A 107 7.66 2.33 -36.63
C SER A 107 6.25 1.98 -36.16
N LYS A 108 5.77 0.76 -36.43
CA LYS A 108 4.49 0.28 -35.91
C LYS A 108 4.52 0.21 -34.39
N LEU A 109 5.56 -0.38 -33.80
CA LEU A 109 5.71 -0.46 -32.36
C LEU A 109 5.76 0.92 -31.72
N ALA A 110 6.52 1.86 -32.28
CA ALA A 110 6.56 3.26 -31.80
C ALA A 110 5.17 3.90 -31.80
N ASN A 111 4.39 3.73 -32.88
CA ASN A 111 3.02 4.25 -32.97
C ASN A 111 2.09 3.62 -31.92
N ASP A 112 2.18 2.31 -31.67
CA ASP A 112 1.39 1.61 -30.65
C ASP A 112 1.70 2.16 -29.23
N PHE A 113 2.90 2.72 -29.03
CA PHE A 113 3.35 3.34 -27.79
C PHE A 113 3.20 4.87 -27.76
N HIS A 114 2.61 5.46 -28.81
CA HIS A 114 2.45 6.90 -28.95
C HIS A 114 3.76 7.66 -28.81
N VAL A 115 4.83 7.16 -29.44
CA VAL A 115 6.13 7.81 -29.55
C VAL A 115 6.55 7.92 -31.01
N GLU A 116 7.42 8.86 -31.31
CA GLU A 116 7.98 9.04 -32.66
C GLU A 116 8.99 7.94 -32.99
N SER A 117 9.12 7.57 -34.27
CA SER A 117 10.06 6.52 -34.69
C SER A 117 11.53 6.88 -34.40
N GLU A 118 11.85 8.17 -34.30
CA GLU A 118 13.16 8.68 -33.94
C GLU A 118 13.52 8.44 -32.48
N PHE A 119 12.55 8.09 -31.63
CA PHE A 119 12.76 7.77 -30.22
C PHE A 119 13.83 6.72 -30.00
N TYR A 120 13.89 5.68 -30.83
CA TYR A 120 14.90 4.62 -30.73
C TYR A 120 16.35 5.10 -30.88
N TYR A 121 16.55 6.24 -31.50
CA TYR A 121 17.88 6.75 -31.88
C TYR A 121 18.29 7.99 -31.07
N ARG A 122 17.55 8.30 -30.00
CA ARG A 122 17.88 9.47 -29.16
C ARG A 122 19.19 9.25 -28.40
N GLU A 123 20.03 10.27 -28.38
CA GLU A 123 21.28 10.31 -27.59
C GLU A 123 21.03 10.67 -26.11
N GLN A 124 19.78 11.00 -25.76
CA GLN A 124 19.38 11.25 -24.39
C GLN A 124 19.54 9.99 -23.53
N THR A 125 20.07 10.15 -22.31
CA THR A 125 20.26 9.00 -21.39
C THR A 125 18.95 8.54 -20.77
N MET A 126 18.83 7.25 -20.48
CA MET A 126 17.64 6.62 -19.90
C MET A 126 17.21 7.27 -18.58
N GLN A 127 18.15 7.73 -17.75
CA GLN A 127 17.85 8.41 -16.48
C GLN A 127 17.18 9.78 -16.65
N THR A 128 17.38 10.45 -17.79
CA THR A 128 16.83 11.79 -18.04
C THR A 128 15.47 11.76 -18.72
N LEU A 129 14.98 10.59 -19.11
CA LEU A 129 13.63 10.38 -19.61
C LEU A 129 12.59 10.67 -18.51
N SER A 130 11.43 11.19 -18.91
CA SER A 130 10.27 11.21 -18.02
C SER A 130 9.88 9.79 -17.60
N GLY A 131 9.19 9.63 -16.46
CA GLY A 131 8.74 8.32 -15.99
C GLY A 131 7.96 7.56 -17.05
N GLY A 132 7.02 8.22 -17.73
CA GLY A 132 6.23 7.63 -18.82
C GLY A 132 7.06 7.21 -20.02
N GLU A 133 7.99 8.06 -20.48
CA GLU A 133 8.90 7.71 -21.58
C GLU A 133 9.81 6.53 -21.22
N ARG A 134 10.30 6.49 -19.98
CA ARG A 134 11.16 5.41 -19.49
C ARG A 134 10.43 4.08 -19.46
N VAL A 135 9.19 4.05 -18.93
CA VAL A 135 8.37 2.83 -18.93
C VAL A 135 8.04 2.38 -20.36
N LYS A 136 7.71 3.32 -21.27
CA LYS A 136 7.49 3.00 -22.67
C LYS A 136 8.73 2.43 -23.34
N ALA A 137 9.92 3.00 -23.11
CA ALA A 137 11.18 2.49 -23.65
C ALA A 137 11.45 1.05 -23.17
N GLN A 138 11.30 0.78 -21.88
CA GLN A 138 11.48 -0.55 -21.31
C GLN A 138 10.48 -1.55 -21.90
N MET A 139 9.20 -1.19 -21.99
CA MET A 139 8.19 -2.06 -22.59
C MET A 139 8.44 -2.34 -24.08
N MET A 140 8.84 -1.31 -24.85
CA MET A 140 9.19 -1.50 -26.27
C MET A 140 10.37 -2.47 -26.42
N ARG A 141 11.41 -2.34 -25.60
CA ARG A 141 12.54 -3.27 -25.59
C ARG A 141 12.09 -4.71 -25.30
N ILE A 142 11.27 -4.90 -24.27
CA ILE A 142 10.69 -6.21 -23.91
C ILE A 142 9.91 -6.80 -25.10
N LEU A 143 9.08 -5.99 -25.77
CA LEU A 143 8.25 -6.47 -26.88
C LEU A 143 9.05 -6.80 -28.16
N ILE A 144 10.22 -6.19 -28.34
CA ILE A 144 11.13 -6.54 -29.43
C ILE A 144 11.59 -8.00 -29.34
N GLU A 145 11.71 -8.52 -28.11
CA GLU A 145 12.09 -9.91 -27.83
C GLU A 145 10.90 -10.91 -27.95
N GLU A 146 9.70 -10.40 -28.30
CA GLU A 146 8.48 -11.18 -28.54
C GLU A 146 8.11 -12.10 -27.36
N PRO A 147 7.91 -11.58 -26.15
CA PRO A 147 7.53 -12.40 -25.00
C PRO A 147 6.14 -12.99 -25.16
N THR A 148 5.92 -14.15 -24.55
CA THR A 148 4.60 -14.77 -24.44
C THR A 148 3.98 -14.56 -23.06
N ILE A 149 4.76 -14.15 -22.07
CA ILE A 149 4.27 -13.79 -20.73
C ILE A 149 4.94 -12.50 -20.31
N LEU A 150 4.14 -11.55 -19.82
CA LEU A 150 4.63 -10.29 -19.27
C LEU A 150 4.61 -10.33 -17.75
N LEU A 151 5.73 -9.94 -17.17
CA LEU A 151 5.92 -9.74 -15.73
C LEU A 151 6.15 -8.24 -15.52
N LEU A 152 5.19 -7.54 -14.89
CA LEU A 152 5.23 -6.09 -14.73
C LEU A 152 5.29 -5.73 -13.23
N ASP A 153 6.45 -5.28 -12.78
CA ASP A 153 6.66 -4.91 -11.37
C ASP A 153 6.45 -3.41 -11.18
N GLU A 154 5.28 -3.04 -10.63
CA GLU A 154 4.84 -1.66 -10.38
C GLU A 154 4.91 -0.75 -11.62
N PRO A 155 4.31 -1.13 -12.76
CA PRO A 155 4.38 -0.35 -14.01
C PRO A 155 3.71 1.02 -13.90
N SER A 156 2.91 1.24 -12.85
CA SER A 156 2.19 2.49 -12.56
C SER A 156 3.01 3.52 -11.79
N ASN A 157 4.22 3.16 -11.33
CA ASN A 157 5.05 4.09 -10.56
C ASN A 157 5.64 5.18 -11.44
N ASP A 158 5.60 6.41 -10.92
CA ASP A 158 6.19 7.60 -11.55
C ASP A 158 5.67 7.91 -12.97
N ILE A 159 4.47 7.45 -13.33
CA ILE A 159 3.82 7.78 -14.60
C ILE A 159 2.59 8.66 -14.41
N ASP A 160 2.25 9.44 -15.41
CA ASP A 160 1.08 10.31 -15.39
C ASP A 160 -0.20 9.56 -15.81
N ILE A 161 -1.35 10.21 -15.60
CA ILE A 161 -2.67 9.63 -15.86
C ILE A 161 -2.80 9.18 -17.33
N GLU A 162 -2.26 9.94 -18.29
CA GLU A 162 -2.34 9.58 -19.71
C GLU A 162 -1.56 8.30 -20.03
N THR A 163 -0.38 8.14 -19.41
CA THR A 163 0.42 6.91 -19.53
C THR A 163 -0.25 5.74 -18.82
N LEU A 164 -0.92 5.97 -17.68
CA LEU A 164 -1.72 4.94 -16.98
C LEU A 164 -2.87 4.43 -17.86
N GLU A 165 -3.63 5.32 -18.49
CA GLU A 165 -4.72 4.96 -19.41
C GLU A 165 -4.21 4.17 -20.62
N TRP A 166 -3.06 4.58 -21.17
CA TRP A 166 -2.38 3.81 -22.20
C TRP A 166 -2.01 2.40 -21.71
N MET A 167 -1.43 2.28 -20.50
CA MET A 167 -1.05 0.99 -19.90
C MET A 167 -2.26 0.07 -19.71
N GLU A 168 -3.38 0.61 -19.23
CA GLU A 168 -4.66 -0.15 -19.14
C GLU A 168 -5.09 -0.70 -20.48
N SER A 169 -5.08 0.16 -21.50
CA SER A 169 -5.44 -0.24 -22.87
C SER A 169 -4.49 -1.32 -23.41
N PHE A 170 -3.19 -1.19 -23.14
CA PHE A 170 -2.17 -2.15 -23.53
C PHE A 170 -2.40 -3.52 -22.87
N ILE A 171 -2.52 -3.57 -21.53
CA ILE A 171 -2.75 -4.81 -20.77
C ILE A 171 -4.03 -5.50 -21.23
N ASN A 172 -5.12 -4.75 -21.46
CA ASN A 172 -6.39 -5.30 -21.92
C ASN A 172 -6.36 -5.86 -23.34
N LYS A 173 -5.51 -5.31 -24.22
CA LYS A 173 -5.34 -5.80 -25.60
C LYS A 173 -4.33 -6.95 -25.71
N TRP A 174 -3.51 -7.17 -24.69
CA TRP A 174 -2.52 -8.24 -24.69
C TRP A 174 -3.21 -9.60 -24.68
N LYS A 175 -2.81 -10.48 -25.61
CA LYS A 175 -3.49 -11.77 -25.81
C LYS A 175 -2.99 -12.89 -24.91
N HIS A 176 -1.73 -12.79 -24.50
CA HIS A 176 -1.09 -13.78 -23.66
C HIS A 176 -1.21 -13.43 -22.17
N ALA A 177 -0.57 -14.20 -21.30
CA ALA A 177 -0.62 -13.94 -19.86
C ALA A 177 0.13 -12.68 -19.45
N VAL A 178 -0.44 -11.95 -18.48
CA VAL A 178 0.21 -10.86 -17.77
C VAL A 178 0.15 -11.15 -16.28
N LEU A 179 1.28 -11.10 -15.60
CA LEU A 179 1.39 -11.09 -14.16
C LEU A 179 1.94 -9.73 -13.74
N PHE A 180 1.21 -8.98 -12.94
CA PHE A 180 1.64 -7.63 -12.60
C PHE A 180 1.43 -7.32 -11.12
N ILE A 181 2.24 -6.40 -10.61
CA ILE A 181 2.10 -5.78 -9.30
C ILE A 181 1.69 -4.34 -9.54
N SER A 182 0.73 -3.83 -8.81
CA SER A 182 0.40 -2.40 -8.84
C SER A 182 -0.26 -1.96 -7.54
N HIS A 183 -0.03 -0.69 -7.18
CA HIS A 183 -0.74 0.02 -6.12
C HIS A 183 -1.89 0.88 -6.67
N ASP A 184 -1.98 1.10 -7.98
CA ASP A 184 -3.09 1.82 -8.61
C ASP A 184 -4.34 0.95 -8.68
N GLU A 185 -5.30 1.23 -7.79
CA GLU A 185 -6.54 0.48 -7.67
C GLU A 185 -7.41 0.55 -8.93
N THR A 186 -7.37 1.67 -9.69
CA THR A 186 -8.12 1.84 -10.94
C THR A 186 -7.53 0.96 -12.05
N LEU A 187 -6.20 0.95 -12.20
CA LEU A 187 -5.52 0.06 -13.13
C LEU A 187 -5.88 -1.41 -12.84
N ILE A 188 -5.84 -1.81 -11.57
CA ILE A 188 -6.18 -3.16 -11.14
C ILE A 188 -7.65 -3.49 -11.49
N GLU A 189 -8.60 -2.61 -11.14
CA GLU A 189 -10.04 -2.84 -11.43
C GLU A 189 -10.35 -2.95 -12.90
N HIS A 190 -9.68 -2.15 -13.74
CA HIS A 190 -9.93 -2.14 -15.17
C HIS A 190 -9.25 -3.27 -15.94
N THR A 191 -8.22 -3.90 -15.36
CA THR A 191 -7.41 -4.87 -16.10
C THR A 191 -7.43 -6.27 -15.51
N ALA A 192 -7.37 -6.42 -14.19
CA ALA A 192 -7.22 -7.72 -13.55
C ALA A 192 -8.47 -8.58 -13.61
N ASN A 193 -8.33 -9.81 -14.12
CA ASN A 193 -9.35 -10.84 -14.06
C ASN A 193 -9.03 -11.94 -13.03
N ARG A 194 -7.86 -11.82 -12.38
CA ARG A 194 -7.37 -12.77 -11.39
C ARG A 194 -6.57 -12.04 -10.32
N VAL A 195 -6.78 -12.39 -9.06
CA VAL A 195 -6.12 -11.75 -7.92
C VAL A 195 -5.29 -12.78 -7.15
N ILE A 196 -4.05 -12.42 -6.88
CA ILE A 196 -3.12 -13.15 -6.02
C ILE A 196 -2.79 -12.24 -4.85
N HIS A 197 -3.27 -12.60 -3.67
CA HIS A 197 -3.09 -11.76 -2.49
C HIS A 197 -2.12 -12.42 -1.51
N PHE A 198 -1.05 -11.70 -1.16
CA PHE A 198 -0.07 -12.09 -0.16
C PHE A 198 -0.26 -11.29 1.12
N GLU A 199 -0.34 -12.00 2.25
CA GLU A 199 -0.54 -11.42 3.58
C GLU A 199 0.46 -11.98 4.58
N GLN A 200 0.93 -11.12 5.48
CA GLN A 200 1.69 -11.51 6.66
C GLN A 200 0.80 -11.33 7.89
N ILE A 201 0.36 -12.43 8.48
CA ILE A 201 -0.53 -12.45 9.65
C ILE A 201 0.23 -12.83 10.92
N ARG A 202 -0.45 -12.75 12.09
CA ARG A 202 0.14 -13.04 13.40
C ARG A 202 1.43 -12.27 13.67
N ARG A 203 1.38 -10.94 13.45
CA ARG A 203 2.54 -10.06 13.59
C ARG A 203 3.71 -10.49 12.69
N LYS A 204 3.40 -10.79 11.44
CA LYS A 204 4.36 -11.19 10.39
C LYS A 204 5.11 -12.53 10.64
N THR A 205 4.59 -13.38 11.55
CA THR A 205 5.17 -14.72 11.80
C THR A 205 4.61 -15.79 10.90
N LYS A 206 3.48 -15.54 10.20
CA LYS A 206 2.85 -16.51 9.30
C LYS A 206 2.48 -15.84 7.99
N CYS A 207 2.99 -16.35 6.89
CA CYS A 207 2.55 -15.97 5.55
C CYS A 207 1.26 -16.69 5.18
N ARG A 208 0.41 -16.01 4.43
CA ARG A 208 -0.80 -16.53 3.81
C ARG A 208 -0.90 -16.02 2.39
N HIS A 209 -1.33 -16.85 1.48
CA HIS A 209 -1.64 -16.43 0.13
C HIS A 209 -3.04 -16.89 -0.28
N THR A 210 -3.66 -16.13 -1.14
CA THR A 210 -4.98 -16.44 -1.73
C THR A 210 -4.91 -16.22 -3.22
N VAL A 211 -5.35 -17.19 -4.01
CA VAL A 211 -5.47 -17.08 -5.46
C VAL A 211 -6.96 -17.12 -5.82
N ALA A 212 -7.49 -16.03 -6.33
CA ALA A 212 -8.90 -15.88 -6.71
C ALA A 212 -9.02 -15.63 -8.23
N ASN A 213 -9.82 -16.45 -8.91
CA ASN A 213 -10.09 -16.34 -10.34
C ASN A 213 -11.33 -15.46 -10.58
N VAL A 214 -11.30 -14.26 -10.02
CA VAL A 214 -12.37 -13.26 -10.11
C VAL A 214 -11.78 -11.87 -10.32
N PRO A 215 -12.52 -10.92 -10.89
CA PRO A 215 -12.10 -9.52 -10.96
C PRO A 215 -11.83 -8.94 -9.57
N TYR A 216 -10.93 -7.95 -9.49
CA TYR A 216 -10.50 -7.34 -8.23
C TYR A 216 -11.66 -6.83 -7.36
N ARG A 217 -12.63 -6.14 -7.95
CA ARG A 217 -13.79 -5.62 -7.21
C ARG A 217 -14.59 -6.73 -6.53
N THR A 218 -14.85 -7.82 -7.26
CA THR A 218 -15.54 -8.99 -6.70
C THR A 218 -14.75 -9.61 -5.56
N TYR A 219 -13.42 -9.73 -5.73
CA TYR A 219 -12.53 -10.23 -4.67
C TYR A 219 -12.61 -9.39 -3.40
N VAL A 220 -12.56 -8.06 -3.52
CA VAL A 220 -12.66 -7.15 -2.37
C VAL A 220 -14.01 -7.28 -1.66
N GLU A 221 -15.11 -7.32 -2.42
CA GLU A 221 -16.47 -7.48 -1.87
C GLU A 221 -16.62 -8.83 -1.13
N GLU A 222 -16.18 -9.93 -1.74
CA GLU A 222 -16.21 -11.27 -1.11
C GLU A 222 -15.36 -11.32 0.16
N ARG A 223 -14.16 -10.72 0.13
CA ARG A 223 -13.26 -10.63 1.28
C ARG A 223 -13.88 -9.85 2.44
N LEU A 224 -14.45 -8.69 2.18
CA LEU A 224 -15.13 -7.87 3.20
C LEU A 224 -16.29 -8.63 3.84
N ASN A 225 -17.15 -9.26 3.03
CA ASN A 225 -18.28 -10.07 3.51
C ASN A 225 -17.81 -11.27 4.36
N ALA A 226 -16.76 -11.97 3.93
CA ALA A 226 -16.18 -13.08 4.70
C ALA A 226 -15.62 -12.59 6.05
N PHE A 227 -15.01 -11.42 6.04
CA PHE A 227 -14.42 -10.77 7.19
C PHE A 227 -15.48 -10.38 8.24
N GLU A 228 -16.51 -9.66 7.82
CA GLU A 228 -17.63 -9.27 8.67
C GLU A 228 -18.33 -10.49 9.28
N LYS A 229 -18.52 -11.52 8.48
CA LYS A 229 -19.12 -12.78 8.94
C LYS A 229 -18.26 -13.48 10.00
N GLN A 230 -16.94 -13.58 9.76
CA GLN A 230 -16.01 -14.17 10.72
C GLN A 230 -15.96 -13.36 12.03
N GLU A 231 -15.94 -12.02 11.93
CA GLU A 231 -15.97 -11.14 13.09
C GLU A 231 -17.25 -11.31 13.91
N GLN A 232 -18.41 -11.37 13.28
CA GLN A 232 -19.69 -11.60 13.95
C GLN A 232 -19.71 -12.95 14.69
N ILE A 233 -19.22 -14.03 14.06
CA ILE A 233 -19.12 -15.35 14.69
C ILE A 233 -18.18 -15.26 15.90
N ALA A 234 -16.97 -14.76 15.73
CA ALA A 234 -15.98 -14.66 16.81
C ALA A 234 -16.46 -13.80 17.99
N LEU A 235 -17.17 -12.69 17.72
CA LEU A 235 -17.77 -11.86 18.77
C LEU A 235 -18.91 -12.59 19.49
N GLY A 236 -19.73 -13.34 18.76
CA GLY A 236 -20.79 -14.19 19.33
C GLY A 236 -20.22 -15.23 20.29
N GLU A 237 -19.25 -16.04 19.82
CA GLU A 237 -18.58 -17.07 20.63
C GLU A 237 -17.89 -16.49 21.88
N ARG A 238 -17.22 -15.32 21.75
CA ARG A 238 -16.62 -14.63 22.91
C ARG A 238 -17.65 -14.16 23.94
N ARG A 239 -18.83 -13.69 23.50
CA ARG A 239 -19.93 -13.32 24.42
C ARG A 239 -20.45 -14.57 25.14
N GLU A 240 -20.66 -15.67 24.43
CA GLU A 240 -21.09 -16.93 25.01
C GLU A 240 -20.05 -17.47 26.01
N LYS A 241 -18.77 -17.42 25.65
CA LYS A 241 -17.66 -17.77 26.55
C LYS A 241 -17.73 -16.96 27.84
N LYS A 242 -17.85 -15.64 27.75
CA LYS A 242 -17.93 -14.77 28.94
C LYS A 242 -19.09 -15.13 29.85
N ILE A 243 -20.28 -15.41 29.30
CA ILE A 243 -21.46 -15.83 30.06
C ILE A 243 -21.22 -17.19 30.73
N ARG A 244 -20.61 -18.12 30.01
CA ARG A 244 -20.29 -19.46 30.47
C ARG A 244 -19.26 -19.44 31.62
N ASP A 245 -18.18 -18.66 31.46
CA ASP A 245 -17.13 -18.51 32.47
C ASP A 245 -17.68 -17.84 33.75
N GLU A 246 -18.53 -16.84 33.60
CA GLU A 246 -19.18 -16.20 34.74
C GLU A 246 -20.11 -17.15 35.49
N LYS A 247 -20.84 -18.02 34.77
CA LYS A 247 -21.68 -19.05 35.35
C LYS A 247 -20.83 -20.11 36.08
N LEU A 248 -19.73 -20.53 35.49
CA LEU A 248 -18.77 -21.47 36.09
C LEU A 248 -18.23 -20.91 37.40
N ARG A 249 -17.72 -19.67 37.36
CA ARG A 249 -17.19 -18.94 38.52
C ARG A 249 -18.20 -18.83 39.66
N ARG A 250 -19.48 -18.52 39.34
CA ARG A 250 -20.57 -18.49 40.38
C ARG A 250 -20.80 -19.86 40.98
N MET A 251 -20.75 -20.94 40.20
CA MET A 251 -20.91 -22.31 40.71
C MET A 251 -19.74 -22.69 41.61
N GLU A 252 -18.50 -22.37 41.24
CA GLU A 252 -17.30 -22.62 42.05
C GLU A 252 -17.36 -21.91 43.39
N GLN A 253 -17.68 -20.59 43.36
CA GLN A 253 -17.83 -19.79 44.57
C GLN A 253 -18.92 -20.35 45.50
N SER A 254 -20.08 -20.76 44.94
CA SER A 254 -21.17 -21.34 45.71
C SER A 254 -20.78 -22.68 46.37
N VAL A 255 -20.05 -23.52 45.65
CA VAL A 255 -19.57 -24.81 46.19
C VAL A 255 -18.47 -24.57 47.23
N GLY A 256 -17.54 -23.63 47.00
CA GLY A 256 -16.47 -23.24 47.92
C GLY A 256 -17.04 -22.72 49.25
N ALA A 257 -17.93 -21.70 49.17
CA ALA A 257 -18.59 -21.14 50.36
C ALA A 257 -19.38 -22.17 51.17
N SER A 258 -19.99 -23.15 50.47
CA SER A 258 -20.71 -24.26 51.16
C SER A 258 -19.74 -25.22 51.83
N LEU A 259 -18.52 -25.43 51.32
CA LEU A 259 -17.48 -26.26 51.94
C LEU A 259 -16.91 -25.62 53.21
N ASP A 260 -16.73 -24.28 53.21
CA ASP A 260 -16.17 -23.54 54.36
C ASP A 260 -17.14 -23.45 55.54
N ASN A 261 -18.45 -23.49 55.29
CA ASN A 261 -19.51 -23.33 56.30
C ASN A 261 -20.00 -24.63 56.94
N ILE A 262 -19.42 -25.80 56.61
CA ILE A 262 -19.85 -27.09 57.15
C ILE A 262 -19.28 -27.31 58.55
N SER A 263 -20.18 -27.58 59.54
CA SER A 263 -19.79 -27.98 60.88
C SER A 263 -19.13 -29.38 60.92
N HIS A 264 -18.31 -29.65 61.95
CA HIS A 264 -17.56 -30.90 62.07
C HIS A 264 -18.46 -32.16 62.10
N ALA A 265 -19.72 -32.04 62.58
CA ALA A 265 -20.67 -33.14 62.66
C ALA A 265 -21.35 -33.53 61.33
N GLU A 266 -21.39 -32.63 60.36
CA GLU A 266 -22.07 -32.83 59.05
C GLU A 266 -21.10 -33.16 57.90
N ARG A 267 -19.79 -33.25 58.17
CA ARG A 267 -18.72 -33.37 57.15
C ARG A 267 -18.83 -34.63 56.29
N ASP A 268 -19.35 -35.75 56.78
CA ASP A 268 -19.27 -37.03 56.06
C ASP A 268 -20.33 -37.20 54.96
N ALA A 269 -21.55 -36.71 55.12
CA ALA A 269 -22.60 -36.83 54.10
C ALA A 269 -22.62 -35.64 53.14
N ILE A 270 -22.61 -34.42 53.67
CA ILE A 270 -22.65 -33.18 52.90
C ILE A 270 -21.31 -32.96 52.16
N GLY A 271 -20.17 -33.31 52.80
CA GLY A 271 -18.85 -33.25 52.17
C GLY A 271 -18.70 -34.14 50.94
N ARG A 272 -19.31 -35.36 50.96
CA ARG A 272 -19.34 -36.26 49.78
C ARG A 272 -20.16 -35.65 48.63
N LEU A 273 -21.30 -35.02 48.94
CA LEU A 273 -22.16 -34.37 47.97
C LEU A 273 -21.49 -33.14 47.33
N LEU A 274 -20.81 -32.31 48.11
CA LEU A 274 -20.07 -31.14 47.65
C LEU A 274 -18.82 -31.51 46.84
N LYS A 275 -18.08 -32.59 47.25
CA LYS A 275 -17.00 -33.15 46.43
C LYS A 275 -17.50 -33.63 45.07
N LYS A 276 -18.70 -34.26 45.00
CA LYS A 276 -19.31 -34.68 43.75
C LYS A 276 -19.70 -33.47 42.89
N LYS A 277 -20.26 -32.39 43.50
CA LYS A 277 -20.55 -31.14 42.78
C LYS A 277 -19.27 -30.49 42.24
N MET A 278 -18.19 -30.40 43.03
CA MET A 278 -16.91 -29.85 42.57
C MET A 278 -16.29 -30.70 41.44
N LYS A 279 -16.42 -32.03 41.49
CA LYS A 279 -16.00 -32.89 40.38
C LYS A 279 -16.77 -32.60 39.10
N ASN A 280 -18.07 -32.30 39.19
CA ASN A 280 -18.88 -31.93 38.03
C ASN A 280 -18.48 -30.55 37.49
N VAL A 281 -18.20 -29.59 38.37
CA VAL A 281 -17.71 -28.26 37.96
C VAL A 281 -16.38 -28.39 37.20
N LYS A 282 -15.40 -29.15 37.72
CA LYS A 282 -14.13 -29.42 37.02
C LYS A 282 -14.30 -30.19 35.72
N ALA A 283 -15.30 -31.05 35.62
CA ALA A 283 -15.60 -31.74 34.36
C ALA A 283 -16.20 -30.77 33.32
N MET A 284 -17.03 -29.81 33.77
CA MET A 284 -17.53 -28.72 32.91
C MET A 284 -16.41 -27.79 32.46
N GLU A 285 -15.50 -27.42 33.36
CA GLU A 285 -14.32 -26.61 33.06
C GLU A 285 -13.48 -27.23 31.94
N LYS A 286 -13.10 -28.50 32.06
CA LYS A 286 -12.37 -29.24 31.02
C LYS A 286 -13.12 -29.36 29.69
N ARG A 287 -14.46 -29.43 29.75
CA ARG A 287 -15.26 -29.41 28.51
C ARG A 287 -15.20 -28.03 27.87
N PHE A 288 -15.32 -26.97 28.65
CA PHE A 288 -15.27 -25.60 28.17
C PHE A 288 -13.87 -25.24 27.62
N GLU A 289 -12.80 -25.69 28.25
CA GLU A 289 -11.42 -25.55 27.72
C GLU A 289 -11.29 -26.13 26.30
N ARG A 290 -11.87 -27.32 26.06
CA ARG A 290 -11.88 -27.93 24.71
C ARG A 290 -12.73 -27.16 23.71
N GLU A 291 -13.91 -26.70 24.14
CA GLU A 291 -14.75 -25.84 23.29
C GLU A 291 -14.07 -24.49 22.98
N ASP A 292 -13.20 -24.00 23.87
CA ASP A 292 -12.41 -22.77 23.67
C ASP A 292 -11.25 -22.97 22.69
N GLU A 293 -10.70 -24.19 22.58
CA GLU A 293 -9.68 -24.53 21.56
C GLU A 293 -10.23 -24.45 20.12
N ASP A 294 -11.54 -24.70 19.95
CA ASP A 294 -12.24 -24.67 18.65
C ASP A 294 -12.84 -23.29 18.32
N MET A 295 -12.65 -22.27 19.17
CA MET A 295 -13.23 -20.95 18.94
C MET A 295 -12.67 -20.27 17.70
N THR A 296 -13.55 -19.60 16.96
CA THR A 296 -13.19 -18.81 15.79
C THR A 296 -12.23 -17.68 16.19
N GLU A 297 -11.05 -17.64 15.56
CA GLU A 297 -10.11 -16.53 15.73
C GLU A 297 -10.73 -15.24 15.17
N MET A 298 -10.49 -14.11 15.88
CA MET A 298 -10.83 -12.81 15.30
C MET A 298 -10.09 -12.63 14.00
N PRO A 299 -10.78 -12.15 12.95
CA PRO A 299 -10.12 -11.93 11.69
C PRO A 299 -9.00 -10.87 11.86
N GLU A 300 -7.84 -11.14 11.29
CA GLU A 300 -6.75 -10.16 11.21
C GLU A 300 -6.77 -9.49 9.84
N GLN A 301 -6.74 -8.15 9.86
CA GLN A 301 -6.53 -7.32 8.67
C GLN A 301 -5.13 -6.75 8.74
N GLU A 302 -4.35 -6.97 7.69
CA GLU A 302 -3.02 -6.37 7.57
C GLU A 302 -3.13 -4.86 7.32
N GLU A 303 -4.16 -4.44 6.59
CA GLU A 303 -4.36 -3.06 6.09
C GLU A 303 -5.02 -2.10 7.09
N ALA A 304 -5.23 -2.53 8.34
CA ALA A 304 -5.99 -1.74 9.30
C ALA A 304 -5.28 -0.43 9.69
N ILE A 305 -5.97 0.69 9.51
CA ILE A 305 -5.60 2.04 9.98
C ILE A 305 -6.72 2.53 10.89
N PHE A 306 -6.42 2.73 12.18
CA PHE A 306 -7.43 2.99 13.23
C PHE A 306 -7.26 4.35 13.92
N PHE A 307 -6.80 5.38 13.22
CA PHE A 307 -6.75 6.73 13.79
C PHE A 307 -7.45 7.73 12.87
N LYS A 308 -7.86 8.86 13.44
CA LYS A 308 -8.45 9.98 12.70
C LYS A 308 -7.41 11.06 12.48
N LEU A 309 -7.42 11.67 11.31
CA LEU A 309 -6.67 12.89 11.05
C LEU A 309 -7.43 14.09 11.61
N GLY A 310 -6.75 14.86 12.47
CA GLY A 310 -7.30 16.08 13.05
C GLY A 310 -8.45 15.87 14.06
N ASP A 311 -8.83 16.95 14.69
CA ASP A 311 -9.93 17.06 15.66
C ASP A 311 -10.81 18.25 15.30
N GLU A 312 -11.75 18.63 16.18
CA GLU A 312 -12.59 19.81 15.98
C GLU A 312 -11.78 21.12 15.88
N ASN A 313 -10.58 21.17 16.48
CA ASN A 313 -9.68 22.33 16.42
C ASN A 313 -8.97 22.45 15.06
N SER A 314 -8.97 21.39 14.26
CA SER A 314 -8.45 21.39 12.89
C SER A 314 -9.43 22.03 11.90
N ARG A 315 -10.66 22.37 12.31
CA ARG A 315 -11.66 22.97 11.43
C ARG A 315 -11.31 24.40 11.06
N ILE A 316 -11.40 24.72 9.77
CA ILE A 316 -11.20 26.07 9.25
C ILE A 316 -12.58 26.69 8.92
N PRO A 317 -12.88 27.92 9.39
CA PRO A 317 -14.10 28.62 9.01
C PRO A 317 -14.19 28.78 7.48
N SER A 318 -15.38 28.56 6.91
CA SER A 318 -15.60 28.58 5.45
C SER A 318 -15.24 29.91 4.77
N GLY A 319 -15.28 31.02 5.51
CA GLY A 319 -14.90 32.34 5.02
C GLY A 319 -13.41 32.65 5.09
N LYS A 320 -12.60 31.85 5.78
CA LYS A 320 -11.17 32.12 5.96
C LYS A 320 -10.38 31.71 4.71
N TRP A 321 -9.54 32.61 4.24
CA TRP A 321 -8.58 32.32 3.18
C TRP A 321 -7.43 31.46 3.72
N VAL A 322 -7.25 30.29 3.13
CA VAL A 322 -6.14 29.39 3.42
C VAL A 322 -4.95 29.75 2.54
N LEU A 323 -5.19 29.95 1.24
CA LEU A 323 -4.16 30.30 0.29
C LEU A 323 -4.69 31.32 -0.73
N GLN A 324 -3.86 32.30 -1.09
CA GLN A 324 -4.04 33.21 -2.19
C GLN A 324 -2.69 33.32 -2.92
N TYR A 325 -2.41 32.33 -3.76
CA TYR A 325 -1.16 32.21 -4.49
C TYR A 325 -1.33 32.79 -5.88
N GLU A 326 -0.49 33.76 -6.21
CA GLU A 326 -0.43 34.37 -7.55
C GLU A 326 1.05 34.47 -7.95
N ALA A 327 1.41 33.91 -9.11
CA ALA A 327 2.75 33.98 -9.66
C ALA A 327 2.71 34.15 -11.17
N GLU A 328 3.50 35.12 -11.70
CA GLU A 328 3.65 35.28 -13.14
C GLU A 328 4.33 34.09 -13.78
N ASP A 329 5.40 33.57 -13.14
CA ASP A 329 6.18 32.43 -13.59
C ASP A 329 6.43 31.45 -12.46
N LEU A 330 6.19 30.16 -12.70
CA LEU A 330 6.70 29.07 -11.89
C LEU A 330 8.04 28.61 -12.45
N THR A 331 9.11 28.83 -11.70
CA THR A 331 10.45 28.37 -12.08
C THR A 331 10.88 27.15 -11.30
N THR A 332 11.85 26.42 -11.84
CA THR A 332 12.59 25.39 -11.08
C THR A 332 13.19 25.99 -9.81
N LEU A 333 13.51 25.16 -8.80
CA LEU A 333 14.06 25.62 -7.52
C LEU A 333 15.38 26.41 -7.69
N ASP A 334 16.18 26.07 -8.71
CA ASP A 334 17.42 26.77 -9.09
C ASP A 334 17.19 28.00 -9.97
N GLY A 335 15.92 28.29 -10.37
CA GLY A 335 15.55 29.40 -11.22
C GLY A 335 15.95 29.28 -12.69
N SER A 336 16.48 28.14 -13.11
CA SER A 336 17.08 27.97 -14.46
C SER A 336 16.04 27.85 -15.59
N LYS A 337 14.83 27.35 -15.27
CA LYS A 337 13.79 27.06 -16.27
C LYS A 337 12.42 27.51 -15.77
N ILE A 338 11.65 28.15 -16.67
CA ILE A 338 10.22 28.41 -16.44
C ILE A 338 9.43 27.15 -16.75
N LEU A 339 8.64 26.69 -15.81
CA LEU A 339 7.81 25.48 -15.88
C LEU A 339 6.37 25.80 -16.30
N ALA A 340 5.81 26.89 -15.77
CA ALA A 340 4.47 27.36 -16.09
C ALA A 340 4.37 28.88 -15.90
N LYS A 341 3.38 29.50 -16.54
CA LYS A 341 3.12 30.96 -16.47
C LYS A 341 1.70 31.23 -15.99
N GLY A 342 1.52 32.39 -15.31
CA GLY A 342 0.18 32.84 -14.93
C GLY A 342 -0.55 31.94 -13.98
N ILE A 343 0.09 31.57 -12.86
CA ILE A 343 -0.51 30.67 -11.85
C ILE A 343 -1.34 31.50 -10.89
N GLU A 344 -2.60 31.12 -10.74
CA GLU A 344 -3.50 31.63 -9.71
C GLU A 344 -4.18 30.45 -9.01
N LEU A 345 -4.06 30.38 -7.66
CA LEU A 345 -4.72 29.38 -6.83
C LEU A 345 -5.27 30.02 -5.56
N LYS A 346 -6.58 29.95 -5.39
CA LYS A 346 -7.28 30.50 -4.23
C LYS A 346 -8.04 29.39 -3.49
N ILE A 347 -7.78 29.24 -2.18
CA ILE A 347 -8.33 28.19 -1.34
C ILE A 347 -9.00 28.81 -0.12
N ARG A 348 -10.24 28.39 0.18
CA ARG A 348 -11.01 28.85 1.33
C ARG A 348 -11.47 27.70 2.22
N GLY A 349 -11.50 27.96 3.54
CA GLY A 349 -12.08 27.02 4.51
C GLY A 349 -11.41 25.65 4.45
N SER A 350 -12.21 24.62 4.44
CA SER A 350 -11.76 23.22 4.45
C SER A 350 -11.79 22.57 3.06
N GLU A 351 -11.57 23.36 2.00
CA GLU A 351 -11.54 22.84 0.62
C GLU A 351 -10.42 21.80 0.45
N LYS A 352 -10.71 20.77 -0.34
CA LYS A 352 -9.77 19.72 -0.70
C LYS A 352 -9.43 19.82 -2.18
N ILE A 353 -8.17 20.16 -2.46
CA ILE A 353 -7.67 20.47 -3.79
C ILE A 353 -6.74 19.37 -4.27
N GLY A 354 -7.02 18.85 -5.48
CA GLY A 354 -6.13 17.95 -6.22
C GLY A 354 -5.42 18.70 -7.35
N ILE A 355 -4.12 18.51 -7.49
CA ILE A 355 -3.30 19.04 -8.58
C ILE A 355 -2.81 17.88 -9.43
N ILE A 356 -3.12 17.93 -10.74
CA ILE A 356 -2.70 16.95 -11.73
C ILE A 356 -1.87 17.61 -12.82
N GLY A 357 -1.21 16.83 -13.65
CA GLY A 357 -0.44 17.30 -14.81
C GLY A 357 0.56 16.25 -15.27
N THR A 358 1.12 16.47 -16.46
CA THR A 358 2.13 15.57 -17.03
C THR A 358 3.40 15.52 -16.17
N ASN A 359 4.18 14.45 -16.30
CA ASN A 359 5.43 14.36 -15.58
C ASN A 359 6.42 15.42 -16.04
N GLY A 360 7.13 16.03 -15.08
CA GLY A 360 8.07 17.11 -15.35
C GLY A 360 7.43 18.49 -15.56
N CYS A 361 6.10 18.65 -15.51
CA CYS A 361 5.45 19.96 -15.65
C CYS A 361 5.61 20.89 -14.43
N GLY A 362 6.21 20.40 -13.33
CA GLY A 362 6.51 21.22 -12.15
C GLY A 362 5.55 21.05 -10.97
N LYS A 363 4.75 19.96 -10.90
CA LYS A 363 3.82 19.72 -9.78
C LYS A 363 4.50 19.74 -8.41
N SER A 364 5.58 18.97 -8.24
CA SER A 364 6.32 18.91 -6.97
C SER A 364 7.00 20.25 -6.64
N THR A 365 7.49 20.98 -7.63
CA THR A 365 7.99 22.35 -7.43
C THR A 365 6.87 23.28 -6.95
N PHE A 366 5.70 23.20 -7.57
CA PHE A 366 4.55 24.03 -7.21
C PHE A 366 4.05 23.74 -5.80
N ILE A 367 3.88 22.45 -5.43
CA ILE A 367 3.40 22.11 -4.09
C ILE A 367 4.44 22.45 -3.00
N THR A 368 5.75 22.38 -3.31
CA THR A 368 6.82 22.82 -2.41
C THR A 368 6.74 24.33 -2.16
N ARG A 369 6.51 25.15 -3.19
CA ARG A 369 6.31 26.60 -3.04
C ARG A 369 5.09 26.93 -2.17
N ILE A 370 3.98 26.22 -2.38
CA ILE A 370 2.79 26.35 -1.53
C ILE A 370 3.11 25.96 -0.08
N ALA A 371 3.88 24.89 0.11
CA ALA A 371 4.28 24.45 1.45
C ALA A 371 5.16 25.50 2.14
N GLU A 372 6.16 26.06 1.47
CA GLU A 372 7.00 27.14 2.00
C GLU A 372 6.18 28.34 2.47
N GLU A 373 5.18 28.77 1.67
CA GLU A 373 4.29 29.87 2.03
C GLU A 373 3.43 29.53 3.25
N LEU A 374 2.75 28.38 3.24
CA LEU A 374 1.80 28.02 4.28
C LEU A 374 2.47 27.66 5.61
N LEU A 375 3.65 27.02 5.58
CA LEU A 375 4.44 26.70 6.78
C LEU A 375 4.98 27.95 7.48
N SER A 376 5.19 29.06 6.76
CA SER A 376 5.66 30.33 7.32
C SER A 376 4.56 31.10 8.09
N ARG A 377 3.30 30.73 7.92
CA ARG A 377 2.14 31.44 8.49
C ARG A 377 1.85 31.01 9.93
N ASN A 378 1.60 32.00 10.80
CA ASN A 378 1.26 31.77 12.22
C ASN A 378 -0.24 31.63 12.48
N ASP A 379 -1.10 31.98 11.53
CA ASP A 379 -2.57 31.96 11.69
C ASP A 379 -3.19 30.62 11.28
N ILE A 380 -2.40 29.72 10.73
CA ILE A 380 -2.73 28.34 10.37
C ILE A 380 -1.67 27.38 10.90
N ARG A 381 -2.01 26.12 11.05
CA ARG A 381 -1.08 25.04 11.39
C ARG A 381 -1.01 24.11 10.18
N ALA A 382 -0.03 24.37 9.33
CA ALA A 382 0.20 23.59 8.13
C ALA A 382 1.21 22.47 8.38
N GLU A 383 1.00 21.34 7.73
CA GLU A 383 1.94 20.22 7.68
C GLU A 383 2.16 19.78 6.24
N TYR A 384 3.37 19.41 5.91
CA TYR A 384 3.77 19.01 4.57
C TYR A 384 4.30 17.58 4.52
N MET A 385 3.79 16.79 3.60
CA MET A 385 4.27 15.44 3.27
C MET A 385 4.77 15.45 1.83
N PRO A 386 6.11 15.50 1.59
CA PRO A 386 6.70 15.43 0.26
C PRO A 386 6.61 14.01 -0.32
N GLN A 387 6.78 13.88 -1.63
CA GLN A 387 6.82 12.59 -2.32
C GLN A 387 7.94 11.67 -1.76
N ASN A 388 9.13 12.22 -1.52
CA ASN A 388 10.17 11.53 -0.77
C ASN A 388 10.12 11.94 0.70
N TYR A 389 9.30 11.25 1.47
CA TYR A 389 9.11 11.52 2.88
C TYR A 389 10.28 11.08 3.78
N GLU A 390 11.25 10.31 3.25
CA GLU A 390 12.47 9.96 4.01
C GLU A 390 13.27 11.21 4.40
N VAL A 391 13.15 12.30 3.64
CA VAL A 391 13.77 13.59 3.97
C VAL A 391 13.23 14.18 5.28
N LEU A 392 11.99 13.86 5.66
CA LEU A 392 11.36 14.34 6.89
C LEU A 392 11.55 13.40 8.08
N LEU A 393 11.97 12.16 7.82
CA LEU A 393 12.16 11.15 8.85
C LEU A 393 13.61 11.19 9.35
N ASP A 394 13.79 11.21 10.66
CA ASP A 394 15.09 10.88 11.23
C ASP A 394 15.26 9.35 11.20
N LEU A 395 16.00 8.88 10.20
CA LEU A 395 16.15 7.45 9.90
C LEU A 395 16.90 6.69 10.99
N ASP A 396 17.62 7.37 11.88
CA ASP A 396 18.38 6.78 12.97
C ASP A 396 17.56 6.64 14.25
N MET A 397 16.45 7.39 14.37
CA MET A 397 15.53 7.30 15.49
C MET A 397 14.60 6.09 15.38
N THR A 398 14.09 5.63 16.53
CA THR A 398 12.98 4.66 16.54
C THR A 398 11.66 5.36 16.18
N PRO A 399 10.65 4.64 15.67
CA PRO A 399 9.32 5.21 15.42
C PRO A 399 8.71 5.86 16.67
N VAL A 400 8.94 5.26 17.84
CA VAL A 400 8.43 5.80 19.12
C VAL A 400 9.11 7.10 19.47
N ASP A 401 10.45 7.18 19.38
CA ASP A 401 11.19 8.40 19.71
C ASP A 401 10.93 9.53 18.71
N TYR A 402 10.77 9.20 17.43
CA TYR A 402 10.43 10.17 16.37
C TYR A 402 9.05 10.83 16.56
N LEU A 403 8.09 10.08 17.12
CA LEU A 403 6.73 10.57 17.36
C LEU A 403 6.57 11.22 18.73
N ASP A 404 7.47 10.96 19.67
CA ASP A 404 7.43 11.49 21.03
C ASP A 404 7.90 12.96 21.06
N THR A 405 7.00 13.85 21.45
CA THR A 405 7.26 15.29 21.51
C THR A 405 7.48 15.81 22.93
N SER A 406 6.90 15.16 23.93
CA SER A 406 6.92 15.61 25.32
C SER A 406 7.89 14.84 26.22
N GLY A 407 8.28 13.62 25.85
CA GLY A 407 9.05 12.69 26.68
C GLY A 407 8.22 12.05 27.81
N GLU A 408 6.89 12.32 27.87
CA GLU A 408 6.02 11.80 28.91
C GLU A 408 5.66 10.32 28.68
N LYS A 409 5.64 9.56 29.77
CA LYS A 409 5.33 8.12 29.72
C LYS A 409 3.93 7.84 29.11
N GLU A 410 2.98 8.73 29.35
CA GLU A 410 1.61 8.60 28.83
C GLU A 410 1.57 8.79 27.31
N GLU A 411 2.31 9.76 26.76
CA GLU A 411 2.43 9.98 25.32
C GLU A 411 3.09 8.78 24.64
N ARG A 412 4.21 8.29 25.16
CA ARG A 412 4.90 7.10 24.66
C ARG A 412 4.01 5.85 24.66
N THR A 413 3.17 5.68 25.69
CA THR A 413 2.20 4.57 25.76
C THR A 413 1.13 4.70 24.68
N ARG A 414 0.63 5.92 24.45
CA ARG A 414 -0.33 6.21 23.40
C ARG A 414 0.25 5.97 22.00
N ILE A 415 1.49 6.42 21.75
CA ILE A 415 2.22 6.19 20.50
C ILE A 415 2.36 4.69 20.22
N ARG A 416 2.81 3.91 21.21
CA ARG A 416 2.92 2.44 21.06
C ARG A 416 1.56 1.79 20.78
N THR A 417 0.48 2.29 21.36
CA THR A 417 -0.86 1.82 21.10
C THR A 417 -1.27 2.08 19.66
N TYR A 418 -0.99 3.27 19.13
CA TYR A 418 -1.27 3.61 17.74
C TYR A 418 -0.43 2.81 16.75
N LEU A 419 0.88 2.68 17.00
CA LEU A 419 1.77 1.85 16.20
C LEU A 419 1.32 0.38 16.21
N GLY A 420 0.91 -0.14 17.38
CA GLY A 420 0.34 -1.47 17.50
C GLY A 420 -0.96 -1.66 16.71
N ALA A 421 -1.82 -0.63 16.67
CA ALA A 421 -3.02 -0.61 15.83
C ALA A 421 -2.68 -0.59 14.32
N LEU A 422 -1.56 0.01 13.94
CA LEU A 422 -1.00 0.00 12.58
C LEU A 422 -0.20 -1.29 12.27
N LYS A 423 -0.26 -2.29 13.13
CA LYS A 423 0.38 -3.61 12.98
C LYS A 423 1.91 -3.62 13.04
N TYR A 424 2.51 -2.62 13.67
CA TYR A 424 3.94 -2.69 14.01
C TYR A 424 4.17 -3.76 15.07
N THR A 425 5.22 -4.54 14.90
CA THR A 425 5.72 -5.44 15.93
C THR A 425 6.44 -4.65 17.03
N ALA A 426 6.63 -5.26 18.21
CA ALA A 426 7.41 -4.62 19.27
C ALA A 426 8.83 -4.29 18.81
N ASP A 427 9.41 -5.17 18.03
CA ASP A 427 10.73 -5.07 17.43
C ASP A 427 10.83 -3.87 16.47
N GLU A 428 9.89 -3.75 15.54
CA GLU A 428 9.80 -2.63 14.59
C GLU A 428 9.58 -1.26 15.27
N MET A 429 9.03 -1.24 16.49
CA MET A 429 8.86 0.00 17.26
C MET A 429 10.16 0.46 17.95
N GLU A 430 11.08 -0.46 18.22
CA GLU A 430 12.35 -0.23 18.95
C GLU A 430 13.57 -0.20 18.03
N HIS A 431 13.41 -0.52 16.72
CA HIS A 431 14.49 -0.43 15.73
C HIS A 431 14.44 0.89 14.93
N PRO A 432 15.56 1.31 14.35
CA PRO A 432 15.62 2.55 13.57
C PRO A 432 14.67 2.56 12.38
N ILE A 433 14.07 3.72 12.09
CA ILE A 433 13.13 3.93 10.97
C ILE A 433 13.72 3.50 9.63
N ARG A 434 15.04 3.55 9.44
CA ARG A 434 15.70 3.09 8.21
C ARG A 434 15.38 1.62 7.85
N GLU A 435 15.11 0.79 8.84
CA GLU A 435 14.83 -0.64 8.67
C GLU A 435 13.37 -0.94 8.29
N LEU A 436 12.50 0.06 8.37
CA LEU A 436 11.10 -0.03 7.99
C LEU A 436 10.92 -0.01 6.47
N SER A 437 9.88 -0.71 5.98
CA SER A 437 9.45 -0.60 4.59
C SER A 437 8.91 0.80 4.26
N GLY A 438 8.84 1.15 2.97
CA GLY A 438 8.31 2.45 2.53
C GLY A 438 6.88 2.68 3.00
N GLY A 439 6.02 1.66 2.92
CA GLY A 439 4.64 1.74 3.42
C GLY A 439 4.57 1.92 4.95
N GLN A 440 5.48 1.31 5.70
CA GLN A 440 5.59 1.54 7.13
C GLN A 440 6.06 2.97 7.43
N LYS A 441 7.10 3.46 6.78
CA LYS A 441 7.57 4.85 6.91
C LYS A 441 6.42 5.84 6.62
N ALA A 442 5.62 5.60 5.58
CA ALA A 442 4.44 6.40 5.27
C ALA A 442 3.40 6.38 6.40
N LYS A 443 3.15 5.21 7.02
CA LYS A 443 2.25 5.09 8.17
C LYS A 443 2.74 5.87 9.39
N VAL A 444 4.06 5.86 9.69
CA VAL A 444 4.66 6.68 10.77
C VAL A 444 4.41 8.17 10.51
N LEU A 445 4.63 8.63 9.28
CA LEU A 445 4.43 10.02 8.94
C LEU A 445 2.95 10.43 9.01
N LEU A 446 2.03 9.61 8.52
CA LEU A 446 0.59 9.85 8.67
C LEU A 446 0.18 9.92 10.14
N LEU A 447 0.74 9.09 11.00
CA LEU A 447 0.50 9.15 12.44
C LEU A 447 1.02 10.46 13.03
N LYS A 448 2.21 10.92 12.63
CA LYS A 448 2.74 12.24 13.02
C LYS A 448 1.80 13.36 12.62
N LEU A 449 1.31 13.35 11.37
CA LEU A 449 0.33 14.33 10.88
C LEU A 449 -0.97 14.30 11.71
N SER A 450 -1.41 13.13 12.16
CA SER A 450 -2.61 13.02 13.00
C SER A 450 -2.42 13.59 14.40
N MET A 451 -1.18 13.58 14.91
CA MET A 451 -0.84 14.07 16.25
C MET A 451 -0.43 15.55 16.27
N SER A 452 -0.07 16.13 15.13
CA SER A 452 0.41 17.52 15.04
C SER A 452 -0.66 18.59 15.32
N GLY A 453 -1.95 18.20 15.25
CA GLY A 453 -3.07 19.13 15.35
C GLY A 453 -3.17 20.11 14.19
N ALA A 454 -2.63 19.75 13.03
CA ALA A 454 -2.68 20.55 11.81
C ALA A 454 -4.12 20.84 11.39
N ASN A 455 -4.31 22.00 10.74
CA ASN A 455 -5.57 22.35 10.08
C ASN A 455 -5.44 22.51 8.56
N VAL A 456 -4.20 22.45 8.04
CA VAL A 456 -3.91 22.41 6.61
C VAL A 456 -2.92 21.28 6.35
N LEU A 457 -3.26 20.39 5.43
CA LEU A 457 -2.37 19.32 4.97
C LEU A 457 -1.94 19.59 3.54
N ILE A 458 -0.65 19.52 3.28
CA ILE A 458 -0.04 19.65 1.96
C ILE A 458 0.61 18.31 1.65
N LEU A 459 0.14 17.60 0.62
CA LEU A 459 0.46 16.20 0.39
C LEU A 459 0.94 15.98 -1.05
N ASP A 460 2.12 15.41 -1.21
CA ASP A 460 2.64 14.99 -2.52
C ASP A 460 2.58 13.45 -2.61
N GLU A 461 1.66 12.93 -3.44
CA GLU A 461 1.36 11.51 -3.65
C GLU A 461 0.98 10.75 -2.35
N PRO A 462 -0.09 11.16 -1.62
CA PRO A 462 -0.41 10.64 -0.30
C PRO A 462 -0.84 9.16 -0.26
N THR A 463 -1.22 8.57 -1.38
CA THR A 463 -1.63 7.17 -1.49
C THR A 463 -0.53 6.24 -2.00
N ARG A 464 0.61 6.81 -2.40
CA ARG A 464 1.77 6.04 -2.85
C ARG A 464 2.30 5.12 -1.74
N ASN A 465 2.81 3.95 -2.10
CA ASN A 465 3.39 2.94 -1.19
C ASN A 465 2.38 2.27 -0.23
N PHE A 466 1.09 2.50 -0.40
CA PHE A 466 0.07 1.75 0.32
C PHE A 466 -0.51 0.63 -0.55
N SER A 467 -0.84 -0.48 0.09
CA SER A 467 -1.54 -1.58 -0.58
C SER A 467 -2.88 -1.08 -1.15
N PRO A 468 -3.33 -1.61 -2.30
CA PRO A 468 -4.63 -1.23 -2.88
C PRO A 468 -5.79 -1.41 -1.89
N LEU A 469 -5.68 -2.36 -0.96
CA LEU A 469 -6.70 -2.60 0.06
C LEU A 469 -6.68 -1.56 1.19
N SER A 470 -5.55 -0.85 1.40
CA SER A 470 -5.45 0.27 2.35
C SER A 470 -5.99 1.58 1.76
N GLY A 471 -6.03 1.70 0.43
CA GLY A 471 -6.46 2.91 -0.29
C GLY A 471 -7.80 3.47 0.19
N PRO A 472 -8.90 2.67 0.27
CA PRO A 472 -10.21 3.14 0.72
C PRO A 472 -10.18 3.76 2.13
N VAL A 473 -9.38 3.20 3.04
CA VAL A 473 -9.27 3.70 4.42
C VAL A 473 -8.57 5.05 4.46
N ILE A 474 -7.47 5.21 3.71
CA ILE A 474 -6.72 6.46 3.62
C ILE A 474 -7.57 7.55 2.95
N ARG A 475 -8.25 7.23 1.86
CA ARG A 475 -9.15 8.18 1.18
C ARG A 475 -10.28 8.64 2.09
N LYS A 476 -10.91 7.71 2.83
CA LYS A 476 -11.93 8.06 3.83
C LYS A 476 -11.37 8.98 4.92
N MET A 477 -10.21 8.66 5.46
CA MET A 477 -9.55 9.44 6.50
C MET A 477 -9.23 10.87 6.02
N LEU A 478 -8.72 11.04 4.79
CA LEU A 478 -8.42 12.35 4.20
C LEU A 478 -9.71 13.10 3.83
N LYS A 479 -10.74 12.41 3.36
CA LYS A 479 -12.06 13.00 3.10
C LYS A 479 -12.73 13.53 4.37
N GLU A 480 -12.64 12.79 5.48
CA GLU A 480 -13.21 13.16 6.77
C GLU A 480 -12.37 14.20 7.54
N PHE A 481 -11.15 14.51 7.08
CA PHE A 481 -10.32 15.54 7.70
C PHE A 481 -11.03 16.89 7.71
N PRO A 482 -11.19 17.55 8.90
CA PRO A 482 -12.02 18.76 9.02
C PRO A 482 -11.33 20.03 8.50
N GLY A 483 -10.02 19.97 8.20
CA GLY A 483 -9.22 21.06 7.66
C GLY A 483 -9.13 21.05 6.13
N ALA A 484 -8.28 21.94 5.59
CA ALA A 484 -7.98 21.99 4.16
C ALA A 484 -6.93 20.95 3.76
N VAL A 485 -7.06 20.42 2.54
CA VAL A 485 -6.07 19.53 1.94
C VAL A 485 -5.67 20.06 0.58
N ILE A 486 -4.37 20.17 0.34
CA ILE A 486 -3.79 20.52 -0.94
C ILE A 486 -2.90 19.35 -1.35
N SER A 487 -3.20 18.71 -2.46
CA SER A 487 -2.49 17.50 -2.84
C SER A 487 -2.10 17.47 -4.31
N VAL A 488 -0.95 16.87 -4.60
CA VAL A 488 -0.59 16.35 -5.92
C VAL A 488 -0.88 14.86 -5.91
N SER A 489 -1.58 14.34 -6.91
CA SER A 489 -1.79 12.90 -7.02
C SER A 489 -2.09 12.47 -8.44
N HIS A 490 -1.67 11.24 -8.77
CA HIS A 490 -2.04 10.50 -9.98
C HIS A 490 -3.10 9.43 -9.70
N ASP A 491 -3.46 9.20 -8.43
CA ASP A 491 -4.50 8.26 -8.01
C ASP A 491 -5.90 8.83 -8.36
N ARG A 492 -6.52 8.25 -9.39
CA ARG A 492 -7.82 8.67 -9.92
C ARG A 492 -8.95 8.50 -8.89
N LYS A 493 -8.90 7.45 -8.06
CA LYS A 493 -9.87 7.26 -6.97
C LYS A 493 -9.72 8.29 -5.88
N TYR A 494 -8.47 8.59 -5.48
CA TYR A 494 -8.19 9.66 -4.53
C TYR A 494 -8.74 11.01 -5.03
N LEU A 495 -8.44 11.37 -6.27
CA LEU A 495 -8.91 12.61 -6.87
C LEU A 495 -10.44 12.70 -6.90
N SER A 496 -11.13 11.61 -7.25
CA SER A 496 -12.60 11.60 -7.36
C SER A 496 -13.33 11.50 -6.02
N GLU A 497 -12.76 10.81 -5.03
CA GLU A 497 -13.43 10.56 -3.75
C GLU A 497 -13.10 11.62 -2.69
N VAL A 498 -11.90 12.21 -2.72
CA VAL A 498 -11.40 13.12 -1.69
C VAL A 498 -11.45 14.57 -2.13
N CYS A 499 -11.05 14.89 -3.37
CA CYS A 499 -10.88 16.27 -3.81
C CYS A 499 -12.21 16.93 -4.23
N ASP A 500 -12.46 18.14 -3.72
CA ASP A 500 -13.61 18.98 -4.12
C ASP A 500 -13.37 19.65 -5.46
N LYS A 501 -12.10 20.04 -5.73
CA LYS A 501 -11.67 20.68 -6.97
C LYS A 501 -10.36 20.06 -7.47
N ILE A 502 -10.25 19.91 -8.78
CA ILE A 502 -9.05 19.37 -9.43
C ILE A 502 -8.53 20.43 -10.38
N TYR A 503 -7.24 20.72 -10.25
CA TYR A 503 -6.53 21.67 -11.12
C TYR A 503 -5.48 20.93 -11.94
N ARG A 504 -5.40 21.24 -13.23
CA ARG A 504 -4.37 20.75 -14.13
C ARG A 504 -3.29 21.82 -14.31
N LEU A 505 -2.07 21.47 -13.95
CA LEU A 505 -0.89 22.32 -14.20
C LEU A 505 -0.38 22.07 -15.62
N THR A 506 -0.32 23.13 -16.41
CA THR A 506 0.19 23.15 -17.79
C THR A 506 1.22 24.27 -17.94
N PRO A 507 2.02 24.31 -19.01
CA PRO A 507 2.93 25.44 -19.27
C PRO A 507 2.21 26.80 -19.36
N GLU A 508 0.92 26.82 -19.74
CA GLU A 508 0.10 28.03 -19.83
C GLU A 508 -0.57 28.42 -18.50
N GLY A 509 -0.33 27.66 -17.42
CA GLY A 509 -0.86 27.95 -16.09
C GLY A 509 -1.68 26.84 -15.49
N LEU A 510 -2.46 27.21 -14.47
CA LEU A 510 -3.30 26.29 -13.69
C LEU A 510 -4.76 26.40 -14.15
N LYS A 511 -5.34 25.28 -14.60
CA LYS A 511 -6.73 25.24 -15.09
C LYS A 511 -7.56 24.32 -14.22
N CYS A 512 -8.74 24.78 -13.74
CA CYS A 512 -9.69 23.94 -13.03
C CYS A 512 -10.32 22.93 -14.01
N VAL A 513 -10.33 21.63 -13.65
CA VAL A 513 -10.88 20.55 -14.47
C VAL A 513 -12.30 20.22 -14.03
N ASN A 514 -12.61 20.30 -12.73
CA ASN A 514 -13.91 20.00 -12.14
C ASN A 514 -14.46 21.28 -11.50
N GLY A 515 -15.13 22.16 -12.26
CA GLY A 515 -15.61 23.41 -11.68
C GLY A 515 -16.25 24.38 -12.67
N GLU A 516 -16.87 23.87 -13.73
CA GLU A 516 -17.88 24.64 -14.47
C GLU A 516 -19.26 24.22 -13.94
N GLY A 517 -19.73 24.94 -12.91
CA GLY A 517 -21.04 24.83 -12.32
C GLY A 517 -21.36 26.11 -11.57
#